data_38dbc4d30f86dc40c2c2c31514067ee2
#
_entry.id   38dbc4d30f86dc40c2c2c31514067ee2
#
_cell.length_a   1.000
_cell.length_b   1.000
_cell.length_c   1.000
_cell.angle_alpha   90.00
_cell.angle_beta   90.00
_cell.angle_gamma   90.00
#
_symmetry.space_group_name_H-M   'P 1'
#
loop_
_entity.id
_entity.type
_entity.pdbx_description
1 polymer ?
#
loop_
_entity_poly.entity_id
_entity_poly.type
_entity_poly.pdbx_seq_one_letter_code
_entity_poly.pdbx_strand_id
1 'polypeptide(L)'
;MLSASLWPTSVEAKAQAPEATAVDAVVKHYAALVHANYEDSVTSAKTMQKAIEAFLAKPSDKAFLEARKQWLAAREIYGQTEAFRFYGGPIDGEDGPEGQINAWPLDEAYIDYVDGDDNAGLINDANVPMTVEQLAEMNERGGEENISTGWHAIEFMLWGQDFSDNGAGNRAYTDFVDGERANADRRRQYLKLVTQLLVDDLQSLVDAWAPGKADNYRADFEKGGLESVRKIIVGVGSLSRGELAGERIEVAMNTQDQEDEHSCFSDNTHRDAVTNAQGIQNVWLGTYQRLDGSKMVGASLADLVATKNPALAKKTTKQIAESLAAAEGIQTPFDREILGDASAPGRKRLQRTVDSLTAQSKDLVEAAGAIGITKLTLTEPE
;
A
#
# COMPACT_ATOMS: atom_id res chain seq x y z
N MET A 1 62.38 -20.42 27.64
CA MET A 1 61.69 -20.68 26.38
C MET A 1 60.24 -20.21 26.53
N LEU A 2 59.96 -19.02 26.01
CA LEU A 2 58.61 -18.46 25.97
C LEU A 2 57.99 -18.77 24.62
N SER A 3 56.92 -19.58 24.59
CA SER A 3 56.19 -19.87 23.39
C SER A 3 55.13 -18.79 23.16
N ALA A 4 55.31 -17.98 22.13
CA ALA A 4 54.34 -17.02 21.67
C ALA A 4 53.23 -17.75 20.89
N SER A 5 52.02 -17.80 21.44
CA SER A 5 50.83 -18.26 20.74
C SER A 5 50.35 -17.14 19.76
N LEU A 6 50.46 -17.42 18.46
CA LEU A 6 49.88 -16.59 17.41
C LEU A 6 48.37 -16.87 17.36
N TRP A 7 47.57 -15.86 17.71
CA TRP A 7 46.13 -15.85 17.47
C TRP A 7 45.89 -15.52 15.97
N PRO A 8 45.04 -16.26 15.27
CA PRO A 8 44.71 -15.87 13.92
C PRO A 8 43.81 -14.62 13.98
N THR A 9 44.30 -13.52 13.42
CA THR A 9 43.47 -12.37 13.12
C THR A 9 42.46 -12.76 12.03
N SER A 10 41.18 -12.89 12.41
CA SER A 10 40.09 -12.96 11.47
C SER A 10 40.03 -11.68 10.66
N VAL A 11 40.46 -11.72 9.42
CA VAL A 11 40.20 -10.66 8.43
C VAL A 11 38.73 -10.75 8.14
N GLU A 12 37.91 -9.89 8.71
CA GLU A 12 36.57 -9.62 8.22
C GLU A 12 36.70 -9.15 6.77
N ALA A 13 36.33 -10.01 5.82
CA ALA A 13 36.25 -9.64 4.43
C ALA A 13 35.18 -8.56 4.28
N LYS A 14 35.57 -7.30 4.08
CA LYS A 14 34.63 -6.23 3.69
C LYS A 14 33.88 -6.69 2.46
N ALA A 15 32.55 -6.76 2.54
CA ALA A 15 31.70 -7.05 1.38
C ALA A 15 32.06 -6.08 0.24
N GLN A 16 32.47 -6.64 -0.89
CA GLN A 16 32.85 -5.86 -2.05
C GLN A 16 31.59 -5.40 -2.79
N ALA A 17 31.43 -4.10 -3.04
CA ALA A 17 30.29 -3.55 -3.78
C ALA A 17 30.09 -4.24 -5.15
N PRO A 18 28.87 -4.35 -5.63
CA PRO A 18 28.54 -4.86 -6.98
C PRO A 18 29.17 -3.99 -8.06
N GLU A 19 29.25 -4.52 -9.28
CA GLU A 19 29.67 -3.73 -10.44
C GLU A 19 28.65 -2.61 -10.71
N ALA A 20 29.14 -1.41 -11.03
CA ALA A 20 28.27 -0.24 -11.27
C ALA A 20 27.23 -0.48 -12.37
N THR A 21 27.60 -1.22 -13.43
CA THR A 21 26.68 -1.57 -14.53
C THR A 21 25.52 -2.47 -14.08
N ALA A 22 25.75 -3.38 -13.13
CA ALA A 22 24.69 -4.22 -12.56
C ALA A 22 23.75 -3.39 -11.66
N VAL A 23 24.30 -2.50 -10.86
CA VAL A 23 23.54 -1.55 -10.03
C VAL A 23 22.66 -0.67 -10.90
N ASP A 24 23.22 -0.04 -11.94
CA ASP A 24 22.49 0.81 -12.87
C ASP A 24 21.34 0.07 -13.57
N ALA A 25 21.57 -1.19 -13.95
CA ALA A 25 20.53 -2.01 -14.58
C ALA A 25 19.34 -2.25 -13.64
N VAL A 26 19.60 -2.55 -12.35
CA VAL A 26 18.55 -2.75 -11.33
C VAL A 26 17.79 -1.46 -11.09
N VAL A 27 18.48 -0.33 -10.89
CA VAL A 27 17.87 0.98 -10.62
C VAL A 27 16.97 1.42 -11.78
N LYS A 28 17.43 1.28 -13.02
CA LYS A 28 16.65 1.64 -14.22
C LYS A 28 15.43 0.72 -14.40
N HIS A 29 15.60 -0.57 -14.14
CA HIS A 29 14.47 -1.50 -14.26
C HIS A 29 13.44 -1.28 -13.17
N TYR A 30 13.86 -1.03 -11.92
CA TYR A 30 12.96 -0.65 -10.83
C TYR A 30 12.16 0.61 -11.19
N ALA A 31 12.83 1.67 -11.68
CA ALA A 31 12.14 2.91 -12.09
C ALA A 31 11.12 2.66 -13.22
N ALA A 32 11.41 1.75 -14.14
CA ALA A 32 10.46 1.36 -15.18
C ALA A 32 9.28 0.56 -14.62
N LEU A 33 9.52 -0.32 -13.64
CA LEU A 33 8.50 -1.11 -12.98
C LEU A 33 7.55 -0.22 -12.15
N VAL A 34 8.09 0.72 -11.38
CA VAL A 34 7.31 1.71 -10.62
C VAL A 34 6.41 2.52 -11.54
N HIS A 35 6.97 3.09 -12.62
CA HIS A 35 6.20 3.85 -13.60
C HIS A 35 5.05 3.03 -14.18
N ALA A 36 5.33 1.80 -14.61
CA ALA A 36 4.33 0.92 -15.20
C ALA A 36 3.20 0.56 -14.23
N ASN A 37 3.53 0.32 -12.95
CA ASN A 37 2.51 0.01 -11.95
C ASN A 37 1.63 1.24 -11.65
N TYR A 38 2.20 2.45 -11.54
CA TYR A 38 1.39 3.67 -11.40
C TYR A 38 0.54 3.98 -12.64
N GLU A 39 1.04 3.73 -13.88
CA GLU A 39 0.19 3.82 -15.09
C GLU A 39 -1.01 2.89 -15.02
N ASP A 40 -0.82 1.65 -14.57
CA ASP A 40 -1.90 0.67 -14.41
C ASP A 40 -2.84 1.08 -13.25
N SER A 41 -2.31 1.65 -12.15
CA SER A 41 -3.12 2.19 -11.06
C SER A 41 -4.01 3.35 -11.53
N VAL A 42 -3.47 4.30 -12.30
CA VAL A 42 -4.28 5.37 -12.92
C VAL A 42 -5.34 4.80 -13.87
N THR A 43 -5.00 3.79 -14.66
CA THR A 43 -5.94 3.18 -15.62
C THR A 43 -7.09 2.49 -14.89
N SER A 44 -6.80 1.75 -13.82
CA SER A 44 -7.83 1.08 -13.02
C SER A 44 -8.65 2.08 -12.21
N ALA A 45 -8.03 3.12 -11.61
CA ALA A 45 -8.74 4.20 -10.93
C ALA A 45 -9.67 4.99 -11.86
N LYS A 46 -9.27 5.28 -13.10
CA LYS A 46 -10.13 5.88 -14.12
C LYS A 46 -11.29 4.96 -14.53
N THR A 47 -11.12 3.65 -14.46
CA THR A 47 -12.21 2.68 -14.70
C THR A 47 -13.21 2.70 -13.54
N MET A 48 -12.74 2.73 -12.30
CA MET A 48 -13.55 2.95 -11.11
C MET A 48 -14.29 4.30 -11.18
N GLN A 49 -13.61 5.39 -11.51
CA GLN A 49 -14.20 6.72 -11.65
C GLN A 49 -15.39 6.71 -12.63
N LYS A 50 -15.24 6.07 -13.80
CA LYS A 50 -16.34 5.95 -14.77
C LYS A 50 -17.54 5.17 -14.21
N ALA A 51 -17.31 4.12 -13.42
CA ALA A 51 -18.37 3.37 -12.78
C ALA A 51 -19.09 4.20 -11.71
N ILE A 52 -18.33 4.96 -10.89
CA ILE A 52 -18.87 5.90 -9.91
C ILE A 52 -19.67 7.01 -10.62
N GLU A 53 -19.14 7.64 -11.67
CA GLU A 53 -19.86 8.67 -12.44
C GLU A 53 -21.17 8.14 -13.05
N ALA A 54 -21.16 6.92 -13.57
CA ALA A 54 -22.36 6.27 -14.10
C ALA A 54 -23.41 6.02 -13.00
N PHE A 55 -22.96 5.60 -11.82
CA PHE A 55 -23.79 5.47 -10.62
C PHE A 55 -24.38 6.81 -10.19
N LEU A 56 -23.55 7.85 -10.06
CA LEU A 56 -24.00 9.19 -9.62
C LEU A 56 -24.97 9.85 -10.60
N ALA A 57 -24.81 9.59 -11.90
CA ALA A 57 -25.71 10.10 -12.94
C ALA A 57 -27.10 9.42 -12.90
N LYS A 58 -27.16 8.16 -12.50
CA LYS A 58 -28.39 7.38 -12.37
C LYS A 58 -28.28 6.36 -11.24
N PRO A 59 -28.46 6.77 -9.99
CA PRO A 59 -28.35 5.88 -8.85
C PRO A 59 -29.28 4.66 -8.96
N SER A 60 -28.71 3.48 -8.78
CA SER A 60 -29.41 2.20 -8.76
C SER A 60 -28.53 1.15 -8.08
N ASP A 61 -29.12 0.13 -7.48
CA ASP A 61 -28.40 -0.98 -6.85
C ASP A 61 -27.36 -1.60 -7.78
N LYS A 62 -27.74 -1.89 -9.04
CA LYS A 62 -26.80 -2.45 -10.03
C LYS A 62 -25.59 -1.56 -10.30
N ALA A 63 -25.78 -0.25 -10.44
CA ALA A 63 -24.69 0.68 -10.70
C ALA A 63 -23.81 0.86 -9.46
N PHE A 64 -24.41 0.81 -8.27
CA PHE A 64 -23.69 0.88 -7.01
C PHE A 64 -22.78 -0.34 -6.79
N LEU A 65 -23.31 -1.53 -7.02
CA LEU A 65 -22.53 -2.77 -6.99
C LEU A 65 -21.39 -2.78 -8.02
N GLU A 66 -21.60 -2.20 -9.19
CA GLU A 66 -20.52 -2.06 -10.18
C GLU A 66 -19.43 -1.08 -9.72
N ALA A 67 -19.80 0.04 -9.06
CA ALA A 67 -18.82 0.96 -8.47
C ALA A 67 -17.97 0.27 -7.38
N ARG A 68 -18.59 -0.48 -6.46
CA ARG A 68 -17.88 -1.30 -5.46
C ARG A 68 -16.92 -2.30 -6.11
N LYS A 69 -17.39 -3.02 -7.11
CA LYS A 69 -16.56 -4.00 -7.84
C LYS A 69 -15.34 -3.35 -8.49
N GLN A 70 -15.49 -2.15 -9.07
CA GLN A 70 -14.38 -1.45 -9.70
C GLN A 70 -13.41 -0.87 -8.68
N TRP A 71 -13.87 -0.49 -7.48
CA TRP A 71 -13.00 -0.11 -6.38
C TRP A 71 -12.12 -1.30 -5.94
N LEU A 72 -12.71 -2.46 -5.69
CA LEU A 72 -11.96 -3.69 -5.35
C LEU A 72 -10.93 -4.05 -6.42
N ALA A 73 -11.31 -3.96 -7.71
CA ALA A 73 -10.39 -4.25 -8.81
C ALA A 73 -9.23 -3.25 -8.89
N ALA A 74 -9.48 -1.98 -8.59
CA ALA A 74 -8.45 -0.95 -8.59
C ALA A 74 -7.49 -1.10 -7.39
N ARG A 75 -7.98 -1.51 -6.23
CA ARG A 75 -7.14 -1.82 -5.05
C ARG A 75 -6.15 -2.96 -5.31
N GLU A 76 -6.50 -3.97 -6.11
CA GLU A 76 -5.58 -5.06 -6.49
C GLU A 76 -4.31 -4.54 -7.20
N ILE A 77 -4.44 -3.46 -7.96
CA ILE A 77 -3.30 -2.84 -8.65
C ILE A 77 -2.57 -1.87 -7.73
N TYR A 78 -3.31 -0.99 -7.03
CA TYR A 78 -2.73 0.00 -6.14
C TYR A 78 -1.96 -0.65 -4.99
N GLY A 79 -2.49 -1.69 -4.34
CA GLY A 79 -1.84 -2.35 -3.21
C GLY A 79 -0.43 -2.87 -3.51
N GLN A 80 -0.09 -3.14 -4.78
CA GLN A 80 1.27 -3.51 -5.17
C GLN A 80 2.23 -2.31 -5.17
N THR A 81 1.73 -1.08 -5.28
CA THR A 81 2.53 0.15 -5.26
C THR A 81 3.03 0.52 -3.87
N GLU A 82 2.48 -0.06 -2.81
CA GLU A 82 2.93 0.14 -1.44
C GLU A 82 4.41 -0.21 -1.26
N ALA A 83 4.96 -1.10 -2.10
CA ALA A 83 6.39 -1.41 -2.15
C ALA A 83 7.29 -0.24 -2.63
N PHE A 84 6.71 0.90 -3.03
CA PHE A 84 7.44 2.08 -3.52
C PHE A 84 7.43 3.24 -2.53
N ARG A 85 7.12 2.99 -1.26
CA ARG A 85 7.05 3.93 -0.14
C ARG A 85 8.26 3.81 0.81
N PHE A 86 8.27 4.58 1.89
CA PHE A 86 9.17 4.52 3.05
C PHE A 86 10.60 4.97 2.81
N TYR A 87 10.89 5.68 1.71
CA TYR A 87 12.24 6.19 1.43
C TYR A 87 12.27 7.67 1.03
N GLY A 88 11.20 8.42 1.28
CA GLY A 88 11.09 9.83 0.90
C GLY A 88 11.05 10.02 -0.62
N GLY A 89 10.27 9.18 -1.29
CA GLY A 89 10.01 9.22 -2.72
C GLY A 89 8.88 10.19 -3.09
N PRO A 90 8.41 10.18 -4.36
CA PRO A 90 7.35 11.08 -4.81
C PRO A 90 6.02 10.92 -4.05
N ILE A 91 5.72 9.74 -3.52
CA ILE A 91 4.47 9.48 -2.81
C ILE A 91 4.55 9.91 -1.34
N ASP A 92 5.68 9.69 -0.67
CA ASP A 92 5.87 9.83 0.78
C ASP A 92 7.00 10.82 1.16
N GLY A 93 7.45 11.66 0.22
CA GLY A 93 8.30 12.80 0.51
C GLY A 93 7.53 13.91 1.23
N GLU A 94 8.22 14.99 1.61
CA GLU A 94 7.65 16.12 2.36
C GLU A 94 6.37 16.70 1.73
N ASP A 95 6.31 16.74 0.38
CA ASP A 95 5.15 17.20 -0.39
C ASP A 95 4.42 16.03 -1.08
N GLY A 96 4.64 14.79 -0.63
CA GLY A 96 4.05 13.59 -1.25
C GLY A 96 2.56 13.45 -0.93
N PRO A 97 1.75 12.93 -1.88
CA PRO A 97 0.30 12.84 -1.70
C PRO A 97 -0.16 11.59 -0.93
N GLU A 98 0.69 10.90 -0.19
CA GLU A 98 0.34 9.64 0.47
C GLU A 98 -0.86 9.80 1.38
N GLY A 99 -0.85 10.80 2.27
CA GLY A 99 -1.96 11.10 3.17
C GLY A 99 -3.27 11.48 2.47
N GLN A 100 -3.20 11.96 1.21
CA GLN A 100 -4.40 12.20 0.39
C GLN A 100 -4.87 10.96 -0.37
N ILE A 101 -3.96 10.01 -0.62
CA ILE A 101 -4.25 8.81 -1.41
C ILE A 101 -4.74 7.65 -0.54
N ASN A 102 -4.06 7.39 0.61
CA ASN A 102 -4.26 6.12 1.32
C ASN A 102 -4.15 6.23 2.85
N ALA A 103 -4.34 7.42 3.41
CA ALA A 103 -4.36 7.58 4.87
C ALA A 103 -5.45 6.72 5.53
N TRP A 104 -5.13 6.19 6.71
CA TRP A 104 -5.91 5.27 7.51
C TRP A 104 -5.30 5.26 8.95
N PRO A 105 -6.06 5.00 10.02
CA PRO A 105 -7.51 4.78 10.10
C PRO A 105 -8.35 6.04 9.85
N LEU A 106 -9.67 5.87 9.61
CA LEU A 106 -10.58 6.94 9.20
C LEU A 106 -11.73 7.10 10.20
N ASP A 107 -11.93 8.30 10.75
CA ASP A 107 -13.15 8.67 11.48
C ASP A 107 -14.30 8.92 10.50
N GLU A 108 -15.26 8.01 10.44
CA GLU A 108 -16.41 8.07 9.55
C GLU A 108 -17.28 9.29 9.81
N ALA A 109 -17.42 9.67 11.11
CA ALA A 109 -18.18 10.84 11.54
C ALA A 109 -17.57 12.15 11.01
N TYR A 110 -16.31 12.13 10.56
CA TYR A 110 -15.72 13.27 9.89
C TYR A 110 -16.27 13.49 8.48
N ILE A 111 -16.66 12.42 7.77
CA ILE A 111 -17.12 12.50 6.37
C ILE A 111 -18.65 12.63 6.27
N ASP A 112 -19.38 11.71 6.86
CA ASP A 112 -20.83 11.57 6.66
C ASP A 112 -21.51 11.12 7.95
N TYR A 113 -22.84 10.96 7.91
CA TYR A 113 -23.62 10.42 9.02
C TYR A 113 -23.09 9.04 9.47
N VAL A 114 -23.21 8.80 10.74
CA VAL A 114 -22.93 7.53 11.42
C VAL A 114 -24.13 7.07 12.24
N ASP A 115 -24.09 5.84 12.75
CA ASP A 115 -25.12 5.36 13.67
C ASP A 115 -25.18 6.29 14.91
N GLY A 116 -26.38 6.74 15.23
CA GLY A 116 -26.61 7.68 16.34
C GLY A 116 -26.41 9.17 16.01
N ASP A 117 -25.84 9.55 14.85
CA ASP A 117 -25.73 10.95 14.41
C ASP A 117 -25.97 11.12 12.90
N ASP A 118 -27.20 11.44 12.53
CA ASP A 118 -27.62 11.71 11.15
C ASP A 118 -27.02 12.99 10.54
N ASN A 119 -26.40 13.85 11.34
CA ASN A 119 -25.89 15.16 10.93
C ASN A 119 -24.36 15.26 10.99
N ALA A 120 -23.68 14.17 11.30
CA ALA A 120 -22.22 14.13 11.33
C ALA A 120 -21.62 14.41 9.95
N GLY A 121 -20.40 14.93 9.95
CA GLY A 121 -19.48 14.97 8.83
C GLY A 121 -19.63 16.14 7.87
N LEU A 122 -18.61 16.27 7.05
CA LEU A 122 -18.44 17.34 6.04
C LEU A 122 -19.60 17.43 5.06
N ILE A 123 -20.19 16.29 4.73
CA ILE A 123 -21.32 16.20 3.80
C ILE A 123 -22.55 16.90 4.38
N ASN A 124 -22.77 16.81 5.68
CA ASN A 124 -23.95 17.33 6.35
C ASN A 124 -23.78 18.78 6.85
N ASP A 125 -22.56 19.35 6.80
CA ASP A 125 -22.32 20.76 7.10
C ASP A 125 -22.43 21.63 5.82
N ALA A 126 -23.51 22.38 5.70
CA ALA A 126 -23.75 23.27 4.56
C ALA A 126 -22.72 24.42 4.43
N ASN A 127 -21.94 24.70 5.48
CA ASN A 127 -20.89 25.73 5.44
C ASN A 127 -19.59 25.22 4.81
N VAL A 128 -19.40 23.91 4.67
CA VAL A 128 -18.25 23.32 4.03
C VAL A 128 -18.42 23.40 2.51
N PRO A 129 -17.56 24.16 1.77
CA PRO A 129 -17.58 24.16 0.31
C PRO A 129 -17.20 22.77 -0.23
N MET A 130 -17.98 22.24 -1.16
CA MET A 130 -17.66 20.99 -1.86
C MET A 130 -16.77 21.30 -3.07
N THR A 131 -15.48 21.50 -2.85
CA THR A 131 -14.44 21.66 -3.87
C THR A 131 -13.27 20.74 -3.57
N VAL A 132 -12.48 20.39 -4.60
CA VAL A 132 -11.29 19.52 -4.43
C VAL A 132 -10.30 20.16 -3.45
N GLU A 133 -10.05 21.45 -3.60
CA GLU A 133 -9.09 22.20 -2.78
C GLU A 133 -9.52 22.20 -1.30
N GLN A 134 -10.82 22.40 -1.03
CA GLN A 134 -11.31 22.40 0.34
C GLN A 134 -11.24 21.02 0.97
N LEU A 135 -11.59 19.97 0.22
CA LEU A 135 -11.52 18.59 0.74
C LEU A 135 -10.07 18.18 1.00
N ALA A 136 -9.13 18.53 0.10
CA ALA A 136 -7.71 18.29 0.33
C ALA A 136 -7.17 19.06 1.56
N GLU A 137 -7.58 20.33 1.77
CA GLU A 137 -7.18 21.14 2.93
C GLU A 137 -7.75 20.59 4.25
N MET A 138 -8.87 19.89 4.20
CA MET A 138 -9.51 19.32 5.37
C MET A 138 -8.95 17.93 5.74
N ASN A 139 -8.22 17.28 4.85
CA ASN A 139 -7.63 15.98 5.12
C ASN A 139 -6.65 16.05 6.30
N GLU A 140 -6.82 15.16 7.29
CA GLU A 140 -6.06 15.11 8.56
C GLU A 140 -6.16 16.38 9.42
N ARG A 141 -7.10 17.27 9.13
CA ARG A 141 -7.25 18.53 9.86
C ARG A 141 -7.83 18.31 11.25
N GLY A 142 -6.99 18.53 12.24
CA GLY A 142 -7.37 18.43 13.65
C GLY A 142 -7.16 17.04 14.26
N GLY A 143 -6.78 16.04 13.48
CA GLY A 143 -6.48 14.67 13.93
C GLY A 143 -6.09 13.79 12.75
N GLU A 144 -5.25 12.81 12.98
CA GLU A 144 -4.77 11.88 11.95
C GLU A 144 -5.91 11.07 11.33
N GLU A 145 -6.95 10.75 12.10
CA GLU A 145 -8.13 10.00 11.67
C GLU A 145 -9.14 10.86 10.88
N ASN A 146 -8.96 12.20 10.85
CA ASN A 146 -9.85 13.13 10.15
C ASN A 146 -9.63 13.10 8.63
N ILE A 147 -9.74 11.95 8.04
CA ILE A 147 -9.47 11.70 6.64
C ILE A 147 -10.68 12.08 5.80
N SER A 148 -10.47 12.92 4.78
CA SER A 148 -11.51 13.41 3.88
C SER A 148 -11.30 13.03 2.42
N THR A 149 -10.20 12.33 2.08
CA THR A 149 -9.81 12.00 0.69
C THR A 149 -9.29 10.57 0.59
N GLY A 150 -8.99 10.13 -0.62
CA GLY A 150 -8.29 8.87 -0.87
C GLY A 150 -9.17 7.63 -0.95
N TRP A 151 -8.49 6.48 -0.96
CA TRP A 151 -9.13 5.18 -1.15
C TRP A 151 -10.15 4.85 -0.09
N HIS A 152 -9.85 5.09 1.21
CA HIS A 152 -10.70 4.71 2.32
C HIS A 152 -11.90 5.64 2.47
N ALA A 153 -11.77 6.93 2.12
CA ALA A 153 -12.92 7.83 2.00
C ALA A 153 -13.91 7.40 0.90
N ILE A 154 -13.40 6.95 -0.26
CA ILE A 154 -14.23 6.37 -1.33
C ILE A 154 -14.85 5.04 -0.88
N GLU A 155 -14.11 4.21 -0.18
CA GLU A 155 -14.56 2.95 0.40
C GLU A 155 -15.72 3.18 1.36
N PHE A 156 -15.56 4.06 2.34
CA PHE A 156 -16.64 4.44 3.27
C PHE A 156 -17.89 4.95 2.55
N MET A 157 -17.72 5.78 1.51
CA MET A 157 -18.86 6.25 0.71
C MET A 157 -19.59 5.12 0.00
N LEU A 158 -18.89 4.08 -0.41
CA LEU A 158 -19.48 2.96 -1.14
C LEU A 158 -20.06 1.89 -0.21
N TRP A 159 -19.47 1.62 0.97
CA TRP A 159 -19.93 0.56 1.87
C TRP A 159 -20.62 1.09 3.13
N GLY A 160 -20.27 2.30 3.60
CA GLY A 160 -20.75 2.83 4.90
C GLY A 160 -20.06 2.13 6.06
N GLN A 161 -20.54 2.36 7.27
CA GLN A 161 -20.08 1.67 8.46
C GLN A 161 -20.29 0.15 8.33
N ASP A 162 -19.34 -0.61 8.84
CA ASP A 162 -19.50 -2.04 9.02
C ASP A 162 -19.74 -2.38 10.49
N PHE A 163 -20.78 -3.15 10.74
CA PHE A 163 -21.19 -3.62 12.08
C PHE A 163 -21.23 -5.16 12.15
N SER A 164 -20.67 -5.84 11.17
CA SER A 164 -20.89 -7.27 10.97
C SER A 164 -19.59 -8.05 10.90
N ASP A 165 -19.35 -8.97 11.82
CA ASP A 165 -18.25 -9.95 11.71
C ASP A 165 -18.39 -10.92 10.51
N ASN A 166 -19.38 -10.72 9.62
CA ASN A 166 -19.74 -11.70 8.60
C ASN A 166 -19.75 -11.18 7.17
N GLY A 167 -19.36 -9.95 6.98
CA GLY A 167 -19.31 -9.34 5.66
C GLY A 167 -19.42 -7.83 5.70
N ALA A 168 -18.92 -7.20 4.68
CA ALA A 168 -18.72 -5.77 4.47
C ALA A 168 -19.93 -4.89 4.79
N GLY A 169 -19.68 -3.61 5.05
CA GLY A 169 -20.68 -2.58 5.24
C GLY A 169 -21.73 -2.55 4.12
N ASN A 170 -22.95 -2.14 4.44
CA ASN A 170 -24.08 -2.25 3.53
C ASN A 170 -24.84 -0.92 3.35
N ARG A 171 -24.12 0.14 2.99
CA ARG A 171 -24.75 1.42 2.63
C ARG A 171 -25.75 1.25 1.49
N ALA A 172 -26.91 1.86 1.62
CA ALA A 172 -27.94 1.81 0.59
C ALA A 172 -27.61 2.80 -0.56
N TYR A 173 -27.81 2.40 -1.81
CA TYR A 173 -27.66 3.31 -2.96
C TYR A 173 -28.63 4.49 -2.89
N THR A 174 -29.75 4.34 -2.18
CA THR A 174 -30.77 5.38 -1.96
C THR A 174 -30.24 6.59 -1.19
N ASP A 175 -29.14 6.47 -0.45
CA ASP A 175 -28.45 7.60 0.18
C ASP A 175 -28.01 8.68 -0.81
N PHE A 176 -27.87 8.28 -2.08
CA PHE A 176 -27.48 9.14 -3.19
C PHE A 176 -28.69 9.60 -4.04
N VAL A 177 -29.93 9.32 -3.60
CA VAL A 177 -31.17 9.65 -4.32
C VAL A 177 -31.86 10.82 -3.64
N ASP A 178 -32.19 11.86 -4.42
CA ASP A 178 -32.90 13.03 -3.90
C ASP A 178 -34.25 12.65 -3.30
N GLY A 179 -34.51 13.13 -2.08
CA GLY A 179 -35.74 12.86 -1.35
C GLY A 179 -35.76 11.56 -0.54
N GLU A 180 -34.81 10.66 -0.73
CA GLU A 180 -34.70 9.43 0.07
C GLU A 180 -33.88 9.68 1.35
N ARG A 181 -32.75 10.41 1.25
CA ARG A 181 -31.95 10.85 2.39
C ARG A 181 -31.51 12.32 2.24
N ALA A 182 -31.36 13.02 3.38
CA ALA A 182 -30.85 14.39 3.40
C ALA A 182 -29.44 14.48 2.77
N ASN A 183 -29.14 15.61 2.15
CA ASN A 183 -27.84 15.91 1.55
C ASN A 183 -27.35 14.91 0.46
N ALA A 184 -28.27 14.21 -0.20
CA ALA A 184 -27.95 13.26 -1.26
C ALA A 184 -27.15 13.91 -2.41
N ASP A 185 -27.46 15.16 -2.76
CA ASP A 185 -26.72 15.95 -3.76
C ASP A 185 -25.29 16.24 -3.33
N ARG A 186 -25.06 16.64 -2.09
CA ARG A 186 -23.73 16.86 -1.52
C ARG A 186 -22.93 15.57 -1.43
N ARG A 187 -23.58 14.46 -1.06
CA ARG A 187 -22.97 13.13 -1.04
C ARG A 187 -22.50 12.68 -2.41
N ARG A 188 -23.30 12.91 -3.46
CA ARG A 188 -22.88 12.67 -4.84
C ARG A 188 -21.70 13.56 -5.26
N GLN A 189 -21.75 14.86 -4.88
CA GLN A 189 -20.67 15.79 -5.19
C GLN A 189 -19.37 15.39 -4.50
N TYR A 190 -19.43 15.05 -3.21
CA TYR A 190 -18.27 14.58 -2.44
C TYR A 190 -17.61 13.37 -3.11
N LEU A 191 -18.36 12.27 -3.31
CA LEU A 191 -17.83 11.06 -3.92
C LEU A 191 -17.19 11.30 -5.30
N LYS A 192 -17.79 12.18 -6.10
CA LYS A 192 -17.22 12.59 -7.39
C LYS A 192 -15.87 13.30 -7.24
N LEU A 193 -15.78 14.25 -6.31
CA LEU A 193 -14.59 15.09 -6.12
C LEU A 193 -13.43 14.29 -5.54
N VAL A 194 -13.65 13.48 -4.52
CA VAL A 194 -12.58 12.67 -3.92
C VAL A 194 -12.07 11.58 -4.88
N THR A 195 -12.95 11.06 -5.74
CA THR A 195 -12.54 10.13 -6.80
C THR A 195 -11.69 10.83 -7.87
N GLN A 196 -12.04 12.08 -8.24
CA GLN A 196 -11.23 12.88 -9.16
C GLN A 196 -9.86 13.19 -8.57
N LEU A 197 -9.81 13.64 -7.31
CA LEU A 197 -8.55 13.94 -6.62
C LEU A 197 -7.63 12.72 -6.57
N LEU A 198 -8.15 11.56 -6.21
CA LEU A 198 -7.37 10.32 -6.22
C LEU A 198 -6.75 10.03 -7.58
N VAL A 199 -7.49 10.21 -8.68
CA VAL A 199 -6.97 10.01 -10.04
C VAL A 199 -5.87 11.02 -10.37
N ASP A 200 -6.03 12.27 -9.96
CA ASP A 200 -5.06 13.34 -10.21
C ASP A 200 -3.77 13.12 -9.40
N ASP A 201 -3.87 12.70 -8.14
CA ASP A 201 -2.73 12.36 -7.29
C ASP A 201 -1.95 11.16 -7.85
N LEU A 202 -2.64 10.09 -8.25
CA LEU A 202 -2.01 8.95 -8.91
C LEU A 202 -1.33 9.34 -10.23
N GLN A 203 -1.92 10.27 -10.99
CA GLN A 203 -1.31 10.78 -12.22
C GLN A 203 -0.03 11.57 -11.94
N SER A 204 0.04 12.32 -10.83
CA SER A 204 1.25 13.03 -10.41
C SER A 204 2.43 12.07 -10.18
N LEU A 205 2.14 10.88 -9.61
CA LEU A 205 3.14 9.83 -9.40
C LEU A 205 3.63 9.22 -10.72
N VAL A 206 2.73 9.01 -11.70
CA VAL A 206 3.13 8.60 -13.06
C VAL A 206 4.08 9.64 -13.66
N ASP A 207 3.77 10.93 -13.52
CA ASP A 207 4.59 12.02 -14.06
C ASP A 207 5.97 12.14 -13.39
N ALA A 208 6.03 11.92 -12.07
CA ALA A 208 7.27 11.90 -11.31
C ALA A 208 8.21 10.75 -11.74
N TRP A 209 7.65 9.62 -12.15
CA TRP A 209 8.39 8.44 -12.62
C TRP A 209 8.46 8.30 -14.13
N ALA A 210 7.96 9.28 -14.91
CA ALA A 210 7.95 9.21 -16.37
C ALA A 210 9.36 9.13 -16.98
N PRO A 211 9.60 8.23 -17.95
CA PRO A 211 10.90 8.13 -18.61
C PRO A 211 11.20 9.32 -19.53
N GLY A 212 12.48 9.56 -19.78
CA GLY A 212 12.93 10.53 -20.79
C GLY A 212 12.80 12.01 -20.38
N LYS A 213 12.40 12.31 -19.15
CA LYS A 213 12.45 13.66 -18.58
C LYS A 213 13.78 13.87 -17.84
N ALA A 214 14.33 15.10 -17.89
CA ALA A 214 15.60 15.43 -17.26
C ALA A 214 15.45 15.99 -15.83
N ASP A 215 14.27 16.43 -15.48
CA ASP A 215 13.92 17.27 -14.33
C ASP A 215 12.85 16.65 -13.41
N ASN A 216 12.62 15.34 -13.51
CA ASN A 216 11.71 14.63 -12.60
C ASN A 216 12.47 13.72 -11.62
N TYR A 217 11.77 13.20 -10.63
CA TYR A 217 12.34 12.33 -9.61
C TYR A 217 13.08 11.11 -10.20
N ARG A 218 12.52 10.46 -11.23
CA ARG A 218 13.14 9.33 -11.90
C ARG A 218 14.54 9.64 -12.43
N ALA A 219 14.72 10.82 -13.03
CA ALA A 219 16.01 11.20 -13.59
C ALA A 219 17.13 11.26 -12.54
N ASP A 220 16.83 11.72 -11.34
CA ASP A 220 17.79 11.77 -10.22
C ASP A 220 17.93 10.40 -9.52
N PHE A 221 16.82 9.67 -9.41
CA PHE A 221 16.84 8.31 -8.87
C PHE A 221 17.73 7.38 -9.70
N GLU A 222 17.65 7.44 -11.03
CA GLU A 222 18.48 6.62 -11.92
C GLU A 222 19.98 6.93 -11.82
N LYS A 223 20.38 8.11 -11.35
CA LYS A 223 21.78 8.50 -11.11
C LYS A 223 22.31 8.11 -9.73
N GLY A 224 21.43 7.69 -8.81
CA GLY A 224 21.77 7.47 -7.40
C GLY A 224 22.60 6.22 -7.12
N GLY A 225 22.71 5.27 -8.07
CA GLY A 225 23.52 4.07 -7.91
C GLY A 225 23.13 3.24 -6.68
N LEU A 226 24.07 2.89 -5.82
CA LEU A 226 23.80 2.11 -4.59
C LEU A 226 22.88 2.84 -3.60
N GLU A 227 22.82 4.16 -3.61
CA GLU A 227 21.87 4.89 -2.78
C GLU A 227 20.42 4.66 -3.23
N SER A 228 20.17 4.58 -4.55
CA SER A 228 18.85 4.19 -5.05
C SER A 228 18.53 2.74 -4.72
N VAL A 229 19.49 1.82 -4.77
CA VAL A 229 19.28 0.43 -4.30
C VAL A 229 18.98 0.40 -2.80
N ARG A 230 19.66 1.22 -1.99
CA ARG A 230 19.34 1.37 -0.56
C ARG A 230 17.89 1.80 -0.34
N LYS A 231 17.42 2.81 -1.08
CA LYS A 231 16.03 3.27 -1.04
C LYS A 231 15.05 2.15 -1.39
N ILE A 232 15.31 1.38 -2.43
CA ILE A 232 14.48 0.24 -2.81
C ILE A 232 14.36 -0.77 -1.67
N ILE A 233 15.50 -1.14 -1.03
CA ILE A 233 15.48 -2.11 0.08
C ILE A 233 14.82 -1.53 1.33
N VAL A 234 14.99 -0.24 1.63
CA VAL A 234 14.26 0.44 2.70
C VAL A 234 12.75 0.33 2.45
N GLY A 235 12.28 0.64 1.25
CA GLY A 235 10.87 0.55 0.90
C GLY A 235 10.27 -0.82 1.16
N VAL A 236 10.81 -1.87 0.52
CA VAL A 236 10.27 -3.24 0.68
C VAL A 236 10.49 -3.81 2.09
N GLY A 237 11.54 -3.40 2.78
CA GLY A 237 11.83 -3.85 4.15
C GLY A 237 10.90 -3.19 5.18
N SER A 238 10.65 -1.88 5.07
CA SER A 238 9.72 -1.14 5.93
C SER A 238 8.28 -1.58 5.69
N LEU A 239 7.87 -1.74 4.43
CA LEU A 239 6.56 -2.33 4.13
C LEU A 239 6.42 -3.71 4.78
N SER A 240 7.47 -4.55 4.73
CA SER A 240 7.39 -5.91 5.26
C SER A 240 7.18 -5.97 6.77
N ARG A 241 7.93 -5.17 7.57
CA ARG A 241 7.89 -5.26 9.05
C ARG A 241 7.03 -4.16 9.68
N GLY A 242 7.26 -2.93 9.33
CA GLY A 242 6.53 -1.80 9.93
C GLY A 242 5.08 -1.82 9.52
N GLU A 243 4.84 -1.58 8.27
CA GLU A 243 3.49 -1.35 7.75
C GLU A 243 2.64 -2.62 7.69
N LEU A 244 3.03 -3.62 6.87
CA LEU A 244 2.17 -4.78 6.62
C LEU A 244 2.06 -5.72 7.82
N ALA A 245 3.20 -6.09 8.43
CA ALA A 245 3.16 -6.97 9.59
C ALA A 245 2.67 -6.23 10.85
N GLY A 246 3.17 -5.03 11.09
CA GLY A 246 2.86 -4.21 12.26
C GLY A 246 1.49 -3.56 12.16
N GLU A 247 1.40 -2.48 11.40
CA GLU A 247 0.21 -1.62 11.41
C GLU A 247 -1.03 -2.33 10.84
N ARG A 248 -0.92 -3.05 9.73
CA ARG A 248 -2.09 -3.64 9.04
C ARG A 248 -2.54 -4.99 9.57
N ILE A 249 -1.67 -5.74 10.27
CA ILE A 249 -2.04 -7.08 10.78
C ILE A 249 -1.95 -7.15 12.31
N GLU A 250 -0.82 -6.76 12.94
CA GLU A 250 -0.63 -6.92 14.38
C GLU A 250 -1.58 -6.03 15.19
N VAL A 251 -1.87 -4.79 14.73
CA VAL A 251 -2.79 -3.87 15.42
C VAL A 251 -4.18 -4.50 15.50
N ALA A 252 -4.85 -4.76 14.36
CA ALA A 252 -6.18 -5.37 14.32
C ALA A 252 -6.21 -6.74 15.03
N MET A 253 -5.14 -7.53 14.88
CA MET A 253 -5.03 -8.81 15.59
C MET A 253 -4.97 -8.64 17.12
N ASN A 254 -4.36 -7.60 17.65
CA ASN A 254 -4.21 -7.38 19.10
C ASN A 254 -5.46 -6.75 19.72
N THR A 255 -6.06 -5.79 19.07
CA THR A 255 -7.29 -5.13 19.52
C THR A 255 -8.53 -6.01 19.33
N GLN A 256 -8.54 -6.85 18.28
CA GLN A 256 -9.70 -7.61 17.82
C GLN A 256 -10.87 -6.70 17.46
N ASP A 257 -10.55 -5.48 17.00
CA ASP A 257 -11.49 -4.48 16.56
C ASP A 257 -11.42 -4.34 15.04
N GLN A 258 -12.55 -4.44 14.36
CA GLN A 258 -12.62 -4.31 12.91
C GLN A 258 -12.25 -2.90 12.43
N GLU A 259 -12.46 -1.86 13.27
CA GLU A 259 -12.08 -0.48 12.94
C GLU A 259 -10.57 -0.31 12.76
N ASP A 260 -9.76 -1.22 13.34
CA ASP A 260 -8.32 -1.27 13.16
C ASP A 260 -7.89 -2.07 11.92
N GLU A 261 -8.82 -2.48 11.07
CA GLU A 261 -8.54 -3.13 9.79
C GLU A 261 -8.26 -2.11 8.70
N HIS A 262 -7.25 -2.36 7.86
CA HIS A 262 -6.84 -1.41 6.81
C HIS A 262 -7.96 -1.08 5.80
N SER A 263 -8.77 -2.05 5.39
CA SER A 263 -9.94 -1.86 4.51
C SER A 263 -11.18 -2.45 5.18
N CYS A 264 -11.56 -1.87 6.33
CA CYS A 264 -12.62 -2.37 7.21
C CYS A 264 -13.99 -2.30 6.55
N PHE A 265 -14.32 -1.22 5.83
CA PHE A 265 -15.66 -1.03 5.27
C PHE A 265 -16.03 -2.07 4.21
N SER A 266 -15.05 -2.55 3.45
CA SER A 266 -15.24 -3.48 2.33
C SER A 266 -14.83 -4.92 2.63
N ASP A 267 -14.30 -5.23 3.84
CA ASP A 267 -13.64 -6.50 4.20
C ASP A 267 -12.47 -6.86 3.27
N ASN A 268 -11.80 -5.87 2.70
CA ASN A 268 -10.76 -6.11 1.70
C ASN A 268 -9.34 -6.26 2.29
N THR A 269 -9.17 -6.14 3.60
CA THR A 269 -7.86 -6.18 4.30
C THR A 269 -7.05 -7.42 3.95
N HIS A 270 -7.68 -8.58 3.79
CA HIS A 270 -7.01 -9.80 3.35
C HIS A 270 -6.38 -9.65 1.97
N ARG A 271 -6.98 -8.87 1.04
CA ARG A 271 -6.42 -8.60 -0.29
C ARG A 271 -5.30 -7.58 -0.23
N ASP A 272 -5.42 -6.57 0.64
CA ASP A 272 -4.33 -5.61 0.86
C ASP A 272 -3.05 -6.35 1.32
N ALA A 273 -3.17 -7.31 2.24
CA ALA A 273 -2.04 -8.13 2.67
C ALA A 273 -1.39 -8.90 1.50
N VAL A 274 -2.21 -9.49 0.62
CA VAL A 274 -1.71 -10.23 -0.55
C VAL A 274 -1.04 -9.29 -1.55
N THR A 275 -1.66 -8.18 -1.89
CA THR A 275 -1.15 -7.26 -2.92
C THR A 275 0.11 -6.53 -2.47
N ASN A 276 0.22 -6.19 -1.19
CA ASN A 276 1.45 -5.64 -0.60
C ASN A 276 2.61 -6.67 -0.67
N ALA A 277 2.37 -7.91 -0.26
CA ALA A 277 3.36 -8.99 -0.36
C ALA A 277 3.76 -9.26 -1.83
N GLN A 278 2.80 -9.19 -2.76
CA GLN A 278 3.05 -9.30 -4.20
C GLN A 278 3.92 -8.13 -4.71
N GLY A 279 3.68 -6.90 -4.25
CA GLY A 279 4.51 -5.74 -4.56
C GLY A 279 5.96 -5.94 -4.15
N ILE A 280 6.19 -6.44 -2.93
CA ILE A 280 7.54 -6.78 -2.45
C ILE A 280 8.19 -7.86 -3.35
N GLN A 281 7.45 -8.90 -3.70
CA GLN A 281 7.96 -9.95 -4.59
C GLN A 281 8.30 -9.42 -5.98
N ASN A 282 7.45 -8.54 -6.53
CA ASN A 282 7.68 -7.91 -7.82
C ASN A 282 8.99 -7.12 -7.84
N VAL A 283 9.22 -6.32 -6.82
CA VAL A 283 10.47 -5.53 -6.66
C VAL A 283 11.68 -6.44 -6.50
N TRP A 284 11.59 -7.46 -5.65
CA TRP A 284 12.70 -8.37 -5.40
C TRP A 284 13.12 -9.15 -6.65
N LEU A 285 12.14 -9.62 -7.43
CA LEU A 285 12.37 -10.42 -8.65
C LEU A 285 12.51 -9.57 -9.93
N GLY A 286 12.26 -8.26 -9.88
CA GLY A 286 12.24 -7.40 -11.06
C GLY A 286 11.15 -7.81 -12.05
N THR A 287 9.98 -8.19 -11.57
CA THR A 287 8.85 -8.65 -12.41
C THR A 287 7.57 -7.88 -12.10
N TYR A 288 6.75 -7.66 -13.11
CA TYR A 288 5.40 -7.10 -12.93
C TYR A 288 4.45 -7.58 -14.03
N GLN A 289 3.25 -7.99 -13.63
CA GLN A 289 2.19 -8.37 -14.57
C GLN A 289 1.28 -7.16 -14.80
N ARG A 290 1.31 -6.61 -16.02
CA ARG A 290 0.50 -5.45 -16.42
C ARG A 290 -0.97 -5.80 -16.56
N LEU A 291 -1.84 -4.76 -16.50
CA LEU A 291 -3.30 -4.90 -16.74
C LEU A 291 -3.63 -5.44 -18.14
N ASP A 292 -2.82 -5.16 -19.15
CA ASP A 292 -3.01 -5.65 -20.51
C ASP A 292 -2.58 -7.11 -20.71
N GLY A 293 -2.12 -7.77 -19.65
CA GLY A 293 -1.62 -9.13 -19.65
C GLY A 293 -0.15 -9.27 -20.07
N SER A 294 0.54 -8.20 -20.44
CA SER A 294 1.97 -8.24 -20.70
C SER A 294 2.76 -8.40 -19.40
N LYS A 295 3.95 -8.98 -19.50
CA LYS A 295 4.83 -9.22 -18.34
C LYS A 295 6.13 -8.46 -18.50
N MET A 296 6.46 -7.63 -17.50
CA MET A 296 7.77 -7.03 -17.36
C MET A 296 8.71 -8.00 -16.63
N VAL A 297 9.94 -8.12 -17.12
CA VAL A 297 11.02 -8.90 -16.49
C VAL A 297 12.33 -8.21 -16.78
N GLY A 298 13.17 -7.99 -15.77
CA GLY A 298 14.46 -7.34 -15.95
C GLY A 298 15.41 -7.56 -14.78
N ALA A 299 16.49 -6.76 -14.73
CA ALA A 299 17.48 -6.82 -13.66
C ALA A 299 16.83 -6.61 -12.29
N SER A 300 17.19 -7.43 -11.30
CA SER A 300 16.49 -7.53 -10.03
C SER A 300 17.43 -7.39 -8.84
N LEU A 301 16.84 -7.08 -7.65
CA LEU A 301 17.57 -7.17 -6.39
C LEU A 301 18.10 -8.58 -6.15
N ALA A 302 17.31 -9.62 -6.48
CA ALA A 302 17.71 -11.01 -6.34
C ALA A 302 18.99 -11.31 -7.15
N ASP A 303 19.05 -10.86 -8.41
CA ASP A 303 20.23 -11.04 -9.26
C ASP A 303 21.44 -10.28 -8.70
N LEU A 304 21.25 -9.04 -8.25
CA LEU A 304 22.31 -8.22 -7.69
C LEU A 304 22.93 -8.87 -6.45
N VAL A 305 22.09 -9.34 -5.52
CA VAL A 305 22.52 -10.05 -4.31
C VAL A 305 23.19 -11.38 -4.68
N ALA A 306 22.69 -12.10 -5.69
CA ALA A 306 23.26 -13.37 -6.14
C ALA A 306 24.70 -13.21 -6.67
N THR A 307 25.09 -12.05 -7.23
CA THR A 307 26.47 -11.79 -7.64
C THR A 307 27.46 -11.85 -6.48
N LYS A 308 27.01 -11.61 -5.23
CA LYS A 308 27.83 -11.57 -4.02
C LYS A 308 27.59 -12.75 -3.09
N ASN A 309 26.33 -13.16 -2.94
CA ASN A 309 25.92 -14.26 -2.09
C ASN A 309 24.73 -15.03 -2.69
N PRO A 310 24.98 -16.00 -3.59
CA PRO A 310 23.91 -16.77 -4.24
C PRO A 310 23.04 -17.54 -3.27
N ALA A 311 23.61 -18.00 -2.15
CA ALA A 311 22.84 -18.75 -1.12
C ALA A 311 21.85 -17.84 -0.40
N LEU A 312 22.26 -16.60 -0.07
CA LEU A 312 21.39 -15.60 0.56
C LEU A 312 20.30 -15.16 -0.42
N ALA A 313 20.63 -14.87 -1.68
CA ALA A 313 19.64 -14.52 -2.71
C ALA A 313 18.55 -15.59 -2.82
N LYS A 314 18.94 -16.88 -2.84
CA LYS A 314 18.00 -18.02 -2.87
C LYS A 314 17.16 -18.09 -1.59
N LYS A 315 17.78 -17.90 -0.41
CA LYS A 315 17.09 -17.89 0.91
C LYS A 315 16.02 -16.78 0.93
N THR A 316 16.39 -15.55 0.59
CA THR A 316 15.49 -14.40 0.59
C THR A 316 14.35 -14.56 -0.43
N THR A 317 14.65 -15.05 -1.64
CA THR A 317 13.62 -15.37 -2.64
C THR A 317 12.59 -16.38 -2.12
N LYS A 318 13.06 -17.42 -1.44
CA LYS A 318 12.17 -18.42 -0.83
C LYS A 318 11.32 -17.81 0.28
N GLN A 319 11.94 -17.01 1.17
CA GLN A 319 11.24 -16.34 2.26
C GLN A 319 10.14 -15.39 1.75
N ILE A 320 10.41 -14.60 0.71
CA ILE A 320 9.42 -13.71 0.09
C ILE A 320 8.25 -14.50 -0.49
N ALA A 321 8.52 -15.62 -1.17
CA ALA A 321 7.46 -16.49 -1.67
C ALA A 321 6.64 -17.13 -0.54
N GLU A 322 7.27 -17.48 0.58
CA GLU A 322 6.58 -18.01 1.78
C GLU A 322 5.71 -16.93 2.45
N SER A 323 6.15 -15.67 2.47
CA SER A 323 5.36 -14.56 3.01
C SER A 323 4.13 -14.27 2.15
N LEU A 324 4.27 -14.26 0.82
CA LEU A 324 3.13 -14.13 -0.08
C LEU A 324 2.14 -15.29 0.09
N ALA A 325 2.62 -16.52 0.15
CA ALA A 325 1.76 -17.68 0.37
C ALA A 325 1.07 -17.68 1.75
N ALA A 326 1.71 -17.09 2.77
CA ALA A 326 1.08 -16.90 4.08
C ALA A 326 -0.04 -15.87 4.01
N ALA A 327 0.17 -14.75 3.35
CA ALA A 327 -0.86 -13.72 3.10
C ALA A 327 -2.04 -14.28 2.29
N GLU A 328 -1.79 -15.06 1.23
CA GLU A 328 -2.83 -15.77 0.46
C GLU A 328 -3.63 -16.78 1.30
N GLY A 329 -3.08 -17.22 2.43
CA GLY A 329 -3.75 -18.12 3.36
C GLY A 329 -4.75 -17.43 4.29
N ILE A 330 -4.75 -16.12 4.40
CA ILE A 330 -5.72 -15.32 5.18
C ILE A 330 -7.10 -15.47 4.54
N GLN A 331 -8.12 -15.69 5.35
CA GLN A 331 -9.47 -15.96 4.85
C GLN A 331 -10.35 -14.71 4.96
N THR A 332 -11.47 -14.73 4.26
CA THR A 332 -12.48 -13.67 4.31
C THR A 332 -13.75 -14.18 5.01
N PRO A 333 -14.47 -13.34 5.74
CA PRO A 333 -14.15 -11.95 6.07
C PRO A 333 -12.95 -11.87 7.03
N PHE A 334 -12.19 -10.79 6.95
CA PHE A 334 -10.98 -10.61 7.77
C PHE A 334 -11.33 -10.45 9.26
N ASP A 335 -12.47 -9.86 9.59
CA ASP A 335 -13.01 -9.74 10.96
C ASP A 335 -12.92 -11.06 11.75
N ARG A 336 -13.21 -12.16 11.09
CA ARG A 336 -13.14 -13.49 11.74
C ARG A 336 -11.73 -13.99 11.97
N GLU A 337 -10.77 -13.48 11.20
CA GLU A 337 -9.37 -13.86 11.34
C GLU A 337 -8.75 -13.24 12.60
N ILE A 338 -9.20 -12.03 12.99
CA ILE A 338 -8.69 -11.31 14.17
C ILE A 338 -9.30 -11.81 15.49
N LEU A 339 -10.47 -12.43 15.46
CA LEU A 339 -11.23 -12.79 16.65
C LEU A 339 -10.71 -14.06 17.35
N GLY A 340 -10.92 -14.09 18.68
CA GLY A 340 -10.65 -15.26 19.52
C GLY A 340 -9.28 -15.26 20.19
N ASP A 341 -8.95 -16.38 20.82
CA ASP A 341 -7.64 -16.54 21.45
C ASP A 341 -6.52 -16.92 20.46
N ALA A 342 -5.27 -16.91 20.91
CA ALA A 342 -4.11 -17.22 20.07
C ALA A 342 -4.15 -18.63 19.43
N SER A 343 -5.05 -19.53 19.89
CA SER A 343 -5.22 -20.86 19.31
C SER A 343 -6.26 -20.91 18.18
N ALA A 344 -7.04 -19.83 18.00
CA ALA A 344 -8.05 -19.73 16.94
C ALA A 344 -7.40 -19.88 15.54
N PRO A 345 -8.06 -20.54 14.60
CA PRO A 345 -7.49 -20.80 13.27
C PRO A 345 -7.11 -19.53 12.50
N GLY A 346 -7.93 -18.47 12.56
CA GLY A 346 -7.66 -17.15 11.96
C GLY A 346 -6.41 -16.52 12.56
N ARG A 347 -6.36 -16.39 13.89
CA ARG A 347 -5.21 -15.86 14.64
C ARG A 347 -3.90 -16.57 14.29
N LYS A 348 -3.93 -17.88 14.08
CA LYS A 348 -2.76 -18.64 13.63
C LYS A 348 -2.33 -18.33 12.20
N ARG A 349 -3.26 -18.03 11.30
CA ARG A 349 -2.93 -17.63 9.94
C ARG A 349 -2.29 -16.25 9.94
N LEU A 350 -2.88 -15.29 10.66
CA LEU A 350 -2.33 -13.93 10.82
C LEU A 350 -0.94 -13.97 11.45
N GLN A 351 -0.76 -14.68 12.58
CA GLN A 351 0.54 -14.81 13.24
C GLN A 351 1.61 -15.42 12.32
N ARG A 352 1.25 -16.44 11.52
CA ARG A 352 2.17 -17.00 10.53
C ARG A 352 2.59 -15.99 9.49
N THR A 353 1.67 -15.14 9.04
CA THR A 353 1.95 -14.07 8.08
C THR A 353 2.90 -13.05 8.69
N VAL A 354 2.62 -12.57 9.89
CA VAL A 354 3.48 -11.65 10.66
C VAL A 354 4.89 -12.24 10.87
N ASP A 355 4.98 -13.47 11.33
CA ASP A 355 6.27 -14.15 11.54
C ASP A 355 7.08 -14.27 10.24
N SER A 356 6.41 -14.58 9.14
CA SER A 356 7.03 -14.72 7.82
C SER A 356 7.53 -13.37 7.29
N LEU A 357 6.74 -12.31 7.39
CA LEU A 357 7.10 -10.95 6.98
C LEU A 357 8.25 -10.40 7.84
N THR A 358 8.23 -10.68 9.15
CA THR A 358 9.32 -10.32 10.07
C THR A 358 10.63 -11.05 9.72
N ALA A 359 10.57 -12.32 9.35
CA ALA A 359 11.74 -13.06 8.88
C ALA A 359 12.24 -12.49 7.54
N GLN A 360 11.33 -12.14 6.63
CA GLN A 360 11.62 -11.52 5.34
C GLN A 360 12.37 -10.19 5.49
N SER A 361 11.93 -9.32 6.41
CA SER A 361 12.60 -8.02 6.63
C SER A 361 14.04 -8.21 7.07
N LYS A 362 14.32 -9.20 7.94
CA LYS A 362 15.68 -9.55 8.37
C LYS A 362 16.54 -10.05 7.20
N ASP A 363 15.98 -10.90 6.33
CA ASP A 363 16.66 -11.39 5.15
C ASP A 363 16.97 -10.24 4.16
N LEU A 364 16.10 -9.25 4.03
CA LEU A 364 16.33 -8.06 3.21
C LEU A 364 17.47 -7.18 3.78
N VAL A 365 17.56 -7.05 5.10
CA VAL A 365 18.69 -6.35 5.76
C VAL A 365 20.01 -7.12 5.52
N GLU A 366 20.02 -8.44 5.64
CA GLU A 366 21.19 -9.27 5.33
C GLU A 366 21.59 -9.11 3.83
N ALA A 367 20.61 -9.08 2.92
CA ALA A 367 20.82 -8.87 1.50
C ALA A 367 21.47 -7.51 1.19
N ALA A 368 21.01 -6.43 1.83
CA ALA A 368 21.64 -5.11 1.75
C ALA A 368 23.11 -5.14 2.19
N GLY A 369 23.39 -5.78 3.33
CA GLY A 369 24.77 -5.97 3.83
C GLY A 369 25.67 -6.71 2.85
N ALA A 370 25.16 -7.76 2.19
CA ALA A 370 25.92 -8.56 1.21
C ALA A 370 26.37 -7.75 0.00
N ILE A 371 25.63 -6.72 -0.37
CA ILE A 371 25.98 -5.82 -1.51
C ILE A 371 26.66 -4.52 -1.07
N GLY A 372 27.06 -4.43 0.22
CA GLY A 372 27.86 -3.33 0.76
C GLY A 372 27.05 -2.15 1.31
N ILE A 373 25.73 -2.29 1.46
CA ILE A 373 24.87 -1.30 2.12
C ILE A 373 24.87 -1.59 3.62
N THR A 374 25.64 -0.82 4.40
CA THR A 374 25.84 -1.05 5.84
C THR A 374 25.06 -0.12 6.75
N LYS A 375 24.43 0.92 6.19
CA LYS A 375 23.53 1.83 6.90
C LYS A 375 22.12 1.69 6.32
N LEU A 376 21.31 0.93 7.02
CA LEU A 376 19.92 0.69 6.68
C LEU A 376 19.08 0.83 7.95
N THR A 377 18.11 1.72 7.92
CA THR A 377 17.06 1.83 8.95
C THR A 377 15.75 1.53 8.28
N LEU A 378 15.04 0.56 8.79
CA LEU A 378 13.66 0.24 8.38
C LEU A 378 12.71 0.93 9.34
N THR A 379 11.51 1.25 8.86
CA THR A 379 10.40 1.66 9.72
C THR A 379 9.98 0.46 10.57
N GLU A 380 9.87 0.66 11.86
CA GLU A 380 9.33 -0.31 12.81
C GLU A 380 7.88 0.08 13.13
N PRO A 381 7.02 -0.85 13.56
CA PRO A 381 5.66 -0.53 14.01
C PRO A 381 5.69 0.46 15.17
N GLU A 382 4.70 1.33 15.24
CA GLU A 382 4.47 2.25 16.36
C GLU A 382 3.94 1.57 17.63
#